data_cff802637a86899f1214ae6d88c2906a
#
_entry.id   cff802637a86899f1214ae6d88c2906a
#
_cell.length_a   1.000
_cell.length_b   1.000
_cell.length_c   1.000
_cell.angle_alpha   90.00
_cell.angle_beta   90.00
_cell.angle_gamma   90.00
#
_symmetry.space_group_name_H-M   'P 1'
#
loop_
_entity.id
_entity.type
_entity.pdbx_description
1 polymer ?
#
loop_
_entity_poly.entity_id
_entity_poly.type
_entity_poly.pdbx_seq_one_letter_code
_entity_poly.pdbx_strand_id
1 'polypeptide(L)'
;MNAMNAIVLGAGRSGVAAASLLRGEGWQTTILEGKVGWPHGEECGLCVVSPGVPLTHEWQIEARRSGVPVVSELQLGAEHFARMGGKMLAVTGSKGKSSVVKLVADAIGGIPCGNYGLPLCEVALRLREGNDRPRWAVVEVSSFQME
;
A
#
# COMPACT_ATOMS: atom_id res chain seq x y z
N MET A 1 1.08 25.66 -8.42
CA MET A 1 1.30 24.72 -7.30
C MET A 1 2.24 23.63 -7.81
N ASN A 2 3.41 23.46 -7.19
CA ASN A 2 4.29 22.36 -7.56
C ASN A 2 3.58 21.04 -7.24
N ALA A 3 3.51 20.14 -8.22
CA ALA A 3 2.98 18.80 -7.99
C ALA A 3 3.84 18.08 -6.92
N MET A 4 3.21 17.46 -5.96
CA MET A 4 3.93 16.67 -4.96
C MET A 4 4.45 15.39 -5.63
N ASN A 5 5.72 15.08 -5.41
CA ASN A 5 6.36 13.88 -5.95
C ASN A 5 6.38 12.76 -4.92
N ALA A 6 6.06 11.56 -5.35
CA ALA A 6 6.19 10.35 -4.53
C ALA A 6 7.03 9.30 -5.25
N ILE A 7 7.85 8.60 -4.47
CA ILE A 7 8.63 7.46 -4.94
C ILE A 7 7.98 6.18 -4.42
N VAL A 8 7.75 5.22 -5.31
CA VAL A 8 7.20 3.91 -4.96
C VAL A 8 8.27 2.85 -5.17
N LEU A 9 8.57 2.09 -4.13
CA LEU A 9 9.58 1.04 -4.15
C LEU A 9 8.94 -0.31 -4.50
N GLY A 10 9.37 -0.86 -5.64
CA GLY A 10 8.89 -2.14 -6.19
C GLY A 10 7.75 -1.96 -7.20
N ALA A 11 7.95 -2.56 -8.39
CA ALA A 11 7.01 -2.48 -9.52
C ALA A 11 5.99 -3.63 -9.57
N GLY A 12 5.88 -4.40 -8.50
CA GLY A 12 4.84 -5.44 -8.39
C GLY A 12 3.43 -4.85 -8.26
N ARG A 13 2.43 -5.72 -8.17
CA ARG A 13 1.01 -5.33 -8.10
C ARG A 13 0.74 -4.26 -7.03
N SER A 14 1.32 -4.42 -5.83
CA SER A 14 1.16 -3.47 -4.72
C SER A 14 1.74 -2.09 -5.04
N GLY A 15 2.92 -2.03 -5.66
CA GLY A 15 3.55 -0.76 -6.04
C GLY A 15 2.78 -0.04 -7.14
N VAL A 16 2.29 -0.77 -8.15
CA VAL A 16 1.45 -0.21 -9.21
C VAL A 16 0.14 0.33 -8.63
N ALA A 17 -0.49 -0.39 -7.71
CA ALA A 17 -1.71 0.04 -7.04
C ALA A 17 -1.49 1.32 -6.21
N ALA A 18 -0.40 1.39 -5.43
CA ALA A 18 -0.03 2.56 -4.65
C ALA A 18 0.23 3.78 -5.56
N ALA A 19 0.98 3.61 -6.65
CA ALA A 19 1.25 4.68 -7.60
C ALA A 19 -0.05 5.19 -8.27
N SER A 20 -0.97 4.29 -8.63
CA SER A 20 -2.25 4.65 -9.23
C SER A 20 -3.14 5.42 -8.26
N LEU A 21 -3.17 5.01 -6.98
CA LEU A 21 -3.92 5.70 -5.94
C LEU A 21 -3.41 7.12 -5.74
N LEU A 22 -2.11 7.31 -5.65
CA LEU A 22 -1.48 8.63 -5.48
C LEU A 22 -1.66 9.53 -6.71
N ARG A 23 -1.48 8.98 -7.93
CA ARG A 23 -1.73 9.75 -9.17
C ARG A 23 -3.15 10.29 -9.23
N GLY A 24 -4.10 9.50 -8.78
CA GLY A 24 -5.47 9.93 -8.68
C GLY A 24 -5.70 11.08 -7.68
N GLU A 25 -4.79 11.34 -6.77
CA GLU A 25 -4.79 12.50 -5.86
C GLU A 25 -3.92 13.67 -6.35
N GLY A 26 -3.39 13.56 -7.57
CA GLY A 26 -2.58 14.62 -8.18
C GLY A 26 -1.09 14.53 -7.88
N TRP A 27 -0.61 13.42 -7.29
CA TRP A 27 0.83 13.19 -7.11
C TRP A 27 1.49 12.77 -8.42
N GLN A 28 2.70 13.24 -8.65
CA GLN A 28 3.60 12.63 -9.62
C GLN A 28 4.29 11.45 -8.93
N THR A 29 4.32 10.29 -9.59
CA THR A 29 4.87 9.08 -8.98
C THR A 29 5.95 8.46 -9.86
N THR A 30 7.09 8.13 -9.24
CA THR A 30 8.18 7.36 -9.85
C THR A 30 8.25 5.99 -9.17
N ILE A 31 8.19 4.92 -9.96
CA ILE A 31 8.34 3.54 -9.44
C ILE A 31 9.80 3.12 -9.64
N LEU A 32 10.47 2.72 -8.56
CA LEU A 32 11.81 2.16 -8.61
C LEU A 32 11.77 0.64 -8.65
N GLU A 33 12.50 0.06 -9.59
CA GLU A 33 12.65 -1.38 -9.78
C GLU A 33 14.09 -1.74 -10.13
N GLY A 34 14.51 -2.93 -9.72
CA GLY A 34 15.81 -3.48 -10.07
C GLY A 34 16.98 -2.80 -9.36
N LYS A 35 18.05 -2.46 -10.10
CA LYS A 35 19.29 -1.86 -9.58
C LYS A 35 19.40 -0.35 -9.88
N VAL A 36 18.29 0.34 -9.92
CA VAL A 36 18.27 1.79 -10.12
C VAL A 36 18.64 2.47 -8.80
N GLY A 37 19.51 3.48 -8.86
CA GLY A 37 19.85 4.28 -7.67
C GLY A 37 18.69 5.16 -7.22
N TRP A 38 18.74 5.61 -5.97
CA TRP A 38 17.82 6.63 -5.46
C TRP A 38 17.93 7.90 -6.28
N PRO A 39 16.82 8.51 -6.74
CA PRO A 39 16.87 9.74 -7.52
C PRO A 39 17.26 10.92 -6.62
N HIS A 40 18.53 11.30 -6.71
CA HIS A 40 19.07 12.44 -6.00
C HIS A 40 18.64 13.75 -6.68
N GLY A 41 18.21 14.72 -5.89
CA GLY A 41 17.88 16.07 -6.37
C GLY A 41 16.41 16.31 -6.73
N GLU A 42 15.55 15.31 -6.68
CA GLU A 42 14.11 15.52 -6.78
C GLU A 42 13.51 15.75 -5.38
N GLU A 43 12.68 16.77 -5.25
CA GLU A 43 11.89 16.96 -4.03
C GLU A 43 10.86 15.82 -3.93
N CYS A 44 11.11 14.86 -3.04
CA CYS A 44 10.21 13.75 -2.76
C CYS A 44 9.45 14.02 -1.47
N GLY A 45 8.13 14.08 -1.55
CA GLY A 45 7.27 14.30 -0.39
C GLY A 45 6.82 13.02 0.31
N LEU A 46 6.95 11.85 -0.36
CA LEU A 46 6.50 10.57 0.17
C LEU A 46 7.24 9.40 -0.50
N CYS A 47 7.65 8.43 0.30
CA CYS A 47 8.15 7.14 -0.18
C CYS A 47 7.19 6.03 0.23
N VAL A 48 6.67 5.28 -0.76
CA VAL A 48 5.79 4.13 -0.50
C VAL A 48 6.53 2.84 -0.77
N VAL A 49 6.47 1.92 0.18
CA VAL A 49 7.20 0.65 0.13
C VAL A 49 6.25 -0.51 -0.13
N SER A 50 6.52 -1.27 -1.19
CA SER A 50 5.83 -2.53 -1.45
C SER A 50 6.28 -3.62 -0.48
N PRO A 51 5.40 -4.60 -0.14
CA PRO A 51 5.71 -5.64 0.86
C PRO A 51 6.96 -6.47 0.55
N GLY A 52 7.35 -6.60 -0.72
CA GLY A 52 8.53 -7.36 -1.15
C GLY A 52 9.87 -6.64 -0.98
N VAL A 53 9.89 -5.36 -0.58
CA VAL A 53 11.11 -4.57 -0.41
C VAL A 53 11.55 -4.61 1.06
N PRO A 54 12.71 -5.24 1.39
CA PRO A 54 13.13 -5.36 2.79
C PRO A 54 13.47 -4.01 3.42
N LEU A 55 13.30 -3.90 4.74
CA LEU A 55 13.63 -2.70 5.51
C LEU A 55 15.10 -2.28 5.38
N THR A 56 15.97 -3.26 5.13
CA THR A 56 17.43 -3.07 4.94
C THR A 56 17.82 -2.67 3.53
N HIS A 57 16.85 -2.54 2.62
CA HIS A 57 17.13 -2.14 1.24
C HIS A 57 17.68 -0.71 1.19
N GLU A 58 18.70 -0.49 0.37
CA GLU A 58 19.38 0.80 0.24
C GLU A 58 18.43 1.97 -0.02
N TRP A 59 17.37 1.79 -0.79
CA TRP A 59 16.36 2.82 -1.06
C TRP A 59 15.60 3.24 0.19
N GLN A 60 15.27 2.30 1.08
CA GLN A 60 14.60 2.65 2.34
C GLN A 60 15.53 3.40 3.30
N ILE A 61 16.80 3.01 3.30
CA ILE A 61 17.84 3.69 4.09
C ILE A 61 18.01 5.13 3.58
N GLU A 62 18.09 5.30 2.26
CA GLU A 62 18.30 6.62 1.66
C GLU A 62 17.08 7.53 1.82
N ALA A 63 15.86 7.00 1.66
CA ALA A 63 14.64 7.76 1.90
C ALA A 63 14.60 8.33 3.34
N ARG A 64 14.91 7.49 4.34
CA ARG A 64 14.96 7.93 5.73
C ARG A 64 16.08 8.93 5.99
N ARG A 65 17.27 8.72 5.39
CA ARG A 65 18.40 9.65 5.49
C ARG A 65 18.07 11.02 4.89
N SER A 66 17.32 11.05 3.81
CA SER A 66 16.87 12.28 3.15
C SER A 66 15.68 12.94 3.86
N GLY A 67 15.20 12.37 4.98
CA GLY A 67 14.05 12.92 5.73
C GLY A 67 12.70 12.74 5.04
N VAL A 68 12.63 11.89 4.01
CA VAL A 68 11.38 11.61 3.30
C VAL A 68 10.50 10.69 4.16
N PRO A 69 9.22 11.03 4.39
CA PRO A 69 8.28 10.14 5.05
C PRO A 69 8.18 8.81 4.30
N VAL A 70 8.32 7.69 5.02
CA VAL A 70 8.25 6.34 4.47
C VAL A 70 7.04 5.62 5.02
N VAL A 71 6.15 5.18 4.14
CA VAL A 71 4.95 4.41 4.49
C VAL A 71 4.89 3.11 3.71
N SER A 72 4.25 2.09 4.26
CA SER A 72 3.96 0.87 3.51
C SER A 72 2.76 1.06 2.58
N GLU A 73 2.68 0.23 1.53
CA GLU A 73 1.48 0.16 0.68
C GLU A 73 0.22 -0.10 1.52
N LEU A 74 0.33 -1.00 2.49
CA LEU A 74 -0.75 -1.34 3.39
C LEU A 74 -1.23 -0.13 4.21
N GLN A 75 -0.31 0.65 4.77
CA GLN A 75 -0.64 1.86 5.52
C GLN A 75 -1.31 2.91 4.62
N LEU A 76 -0.75 3.17 3.45
CA LEU A 76 -1.32 4.11 2.48
C LEU A 76 -2.75 3.72 2.10
N GLY A 77 -2.95 2.45 1.74
CA GLY A 77 -4.27 1.90 1.38
C GLY A 77 -5.26 1.99 2.54
N ALA A 78 -4.83 1.68 3.76
CA ALA A 78 -5.67 1.74 4.96
C ALA A 78 -6.17 3.16 5.25
N GLU A 79 -5.28 4.14 5.19
CA GLU A 79 -5.63 5.54 5.42
C GLU A 79 -6.64 6.06 4.38
N HIS A 80 -6.44 5.71 3.10
CA HIS A 80 -7.35 6.12 2.03
C HIS A 80 -8.70 5.42 2.14
N PHE A 81 -8.71 4.12 2.39
CA PHE A 81 -9.94 3.35 2.53
C PHE A 81 -10.78 3.83 3.72
N ALA A 82 -10.14 4.09 4.85
CA ALA A 82 -10.82 4.62 6.05
C ALA A 82 -11.39 6.04 5.82
N ARG A 83 -10.65 6.92 5.14
CA ARG A 83 -11.13 8.27 4.79
C ARG A 83 -12.41 8.25 3.94
N MET A 84 -12.59 7.21 3.14
CA MET A 84 -13.79 7.00 2.32
C MET A 84 -14.93 6.27 3.05
N GLY A 85 -14.80 6.06 4.37
CA GLY A 85 -15.81 5.39 5.20
C GLY A 85 -15.74 3.85 5.15
N GLY A 86 -14.69 3.29 4.57
CA GLY A 86 -14.44 1.84 4.58
C GLY A 86 -14.08 1.34 5.98
N LYS A 87 -14.50 0.12 6.31
CA LYS A 87 -14.19 -0.56 7.55
C LYS A 87 -13.20 -1.68 7.30
N MET A 88 -12.24 -1.88 8.19
CA MET A 88 -11.23 -2.90 8.05
C MET A 88 -11.26 -3.88 9.22
N LEU A 89 -11.02 -5.15 8.88
CA LEU A 89 -10.80 -6.22 9.83
C LEU A 89 -9.44 -6.85 9.50
N ALA A 90 -8.48 -6.70 10.40
CA ALA A 90 -7.14 -7.26 10.22
C ALA A 90 -7.06 -8.68 10.80
N VAL A 91 -6.43 -9.57 10.04
CA VAL A 91 -6.16 -10.95 10.45
C VAL A 91 -4.66 -11.17 10.44
N THR A 92 -4.12 -11.55 11.57
CA THR A 92 -2.72 -11.96 11.73
C THR A 92 -2.62 -13.32 12.40
N GLY A 93 -1.43 -13.89 12.45
CA GLY A 93 -1.15 -15.18 13.06
C GLY A 93 -0.03 -15.94 12.35
N SER A 94 0.41 -17.04 12.93
CA SER A 94 1.51 -17.84 12.39
C SER A 94 1.08 -18.74 11.21
N LYS A 95 -0.12 -19.29 11.23
CA LYS A 95 -0.68 -20.18 10.20
C LYS A 95 -2.16 -19.92 9.98
N GLY A 96 -2.68 -20.29 8.81
CA GLY A 96 -4.11 -20.24 8.50
C GLY A 96 -4.69 -18.84 8.22
N LYS A 97 -3.88 -17.80 8.20
CA LYS A 97 -4.34 -16.41 7.97
C LYS A 97 -5.18 -16.27 6.70
N SER A 98 -4.66 -16.73 5.56
CA SER A 98 -5.35 -16.59 4.26
C SER A 98 -6.69 -17.32 4.23
N SER A 99 -6.78 -18.49 4.88
CA SER A 99 -8.05 -19.23 5.00
C SER A 99 -9.06 -18.48 5.85
N VAL A 100 -8.63 -17.88 6.96
CA VAL A 100 -9.49 -17.07 7.83
C VAL A 100 -9.93 -15.80 7.10
N VAL A 101 -9.02 -15.11 6.42
CA VAL A 101 -9.34 -13.91 5.63
C VAL A 101 -10.41 -14.22 4.58
N LYS A 102 -10.24 -15.31 3.83
CA LYS A 102 -11.23 -15.73 2.84
C LYS A 102 -12.59 -16.03 3.47
N LEU A 103 -12.60 -16.83 4.53
CA LEU A 103 -13.83 -17.24 5.21
C LEU A 103 -14.59 -16.04 5.78
N VAL A 104 -13.87 -15.13 6.43
CA VAL A 104 -14.48 -13.92 7.01
C VAL A 104 -14.98 -12.99 5.91
N ALA A 105 -14.20 -12.78 4.85
CA ALA A 105 -14.62 -11.96 3.72
C ALA A 105 -15.91 -12.49 3.08
N ASP A 106 -15.99 -13.80 2.84
CA ASP A 106 -17.19 -14.45 2.31
C ASP A 106 -18.39 -14.28 3.26
N ALA A 107 -18.18 -14.40 4.57
CA ALA A 107 -19.24 -14.30 5.57
C ALA A 107 -19.84 -12.89 5.72
N ILE A 108 -19.03 -11.84 5.59
CA ILE A 108 -19.47 -10.45 5.81
C ILE A 108 -19.66 -9.66 4.51
N GLY A 109 -19.48 -10.30 3.34
CA GLY A 109 -19.48 -9.61 2.05
C GLY A 109 -18.35 -8.60 1.90
N GLY A 110 -17.19 -8.91 2.47
CA GLY A 110 -15.99 -8.08 2.42
C GLY A 110 -15.05 -8.46 1.28
N ILE A 111 -14.02 -7.65 1.06
CA ILE A 111 -12.96 -7.93 0.09
C ILE A 111 -11.72 -8.44 0.81
N PRO A 112 -11.20 -9.63 0.45
CA PRO A 112 -9.92 -10.11 0.95
C PRO A 112 -8.76 -9.29 0.34
N CYS A 113 -7.86 -8.80 1.17
CA CYS A 113 -6.76 -7.93 0.74
C CYS A 113 -5.54 -8.01 1.67
N GLY A 114 -4.49 -7.29 1.34
CA GLY A 114 -3.22 -7.30 2.06
C GLY A 114 -2.26 -8.33 1.48
N ASN A 115 -1.64 -9.17 2.31
CA ASN A 115 -0.72 -10.22 1.83
C ASN A 115 -1.44 -11.34 1.05
N TYR A 116 -2.73 -11.47 1.23
CA TYR A 116 -3.60 -12.36 0.45
C TYR A 116 -4.69 -11.55 -0.22
N GLY A 117 -5.01 -11.88 -1.47
CA GLY A 117 -6.04 -11.19 -2.25
C GLY A 117 -5.50 -9.97 -2.98
N LEU A 118 -6.20 -8.85 -2.87
CA LEU A 118 -5.84 -7.60 -3.53
C LEU A 118 -4.89 -6.74 -2.66
N PRO A 119 -4.00 -5.94 -3.26
CA PRO A 119 -3.38 -4.84 -2.55
C PRO A 119 -4.44 -3.90 -1.94
N LEU A 120 -4.20 -3.38 -0.74
CA LEU A 120 -5.18 -2.52 -0.09
C LEU A 120 -5.35 -1.17 -0.82
N CYS A 121 -4.29 -0.66 -1.45
CA CYS A 121 -4.37 0.50 -2.33
C CYS A 121 -5.28 0.25 -3.54
N GLU A 122 -5.30 -0.98 -4.09
CA GLU A 122 -6.21 -1.33 -5.18
C GLU A 122 -7.67 -1.33 -4.71
N VAL A 123 -7.94 -1.84 -3.51
CA VAL A 123 -9.28 -1.82 -2.91
C VAL A 123 -9.74 -0.37 -2.66
N ALA A 124 -8.85 0.48 -2.15
CA ALA A 124 -9.13 1.90 -1.95
C ALA A 124 -9.41 2.62 -3.28
N LEU A 125 -8.64 2.31 -4.33
CA LEU A 125 -8.83 2.88 -5.66
C LEU A 125 -10.20 2.51 -6.25
N ARG A 126 -10.60 1.25 -6.16
CA ARG A 126 -11.92 0.76 -6.63
C ARG A 126 -13.08 1.44 -5.90
N LEU A 127 -12.94 1.64 -4.59
CA LEU A 127 -13.94 2.35 -3.79
C LEU A 127 -14.06 3.81 -4.25
N ARG A 128 -12.94 4.47 -4.55
CA ARG A 128 -12.91 5.84 -5.05
C ARG A 128 -13.54 5.99 -6.42
N GLU A 129 -13.31 5.05 -7.32
CA GLU A 129 -13.87 5.04 -8.67
C GLU A 129 -15.37 4.68 -8.71
N GLY A 130 -15.94 4.28 -7.56
CA GLY A 130 -17.34 3.89 -7.45
C GLY A 130 -17.68 2.54 -8.09
N ASN A 131 -16.66 1.79 -8.53
CA ASN A 131 -16.82 0.49 -9.18
C ASN A 131 -17.23 -0.61 -8.20
N ASP A 132 -16.79 -0.46 -6.94
CA ASP A 132 -17.17 -1.32 -5.83
C ASP A 132 -17.52 -0.44 -4.63
N ARG A 133 -18.47 -0.89 -3.80
CA ARG A 133 -18.75 -0.27 -2.50
C ARG A 133 -18.50 -1.27 -1.38
N PRO A 134 -17.27 -1.79 -1.24
CA PRO A 134 -16.99 -2.69 -0.14
C PRO A 134 -17.09 -1.91 1.17
N ARG A 135 -18.03 -2.32 2.02
CA ARG A 135 -18.11 -1.76 3.37
C ARG A 135 -16.95 -2.26 4.22
N TRP A 136 -16.41 -3.45 3.89
CA TRP A 136 -15.38 -4.13 4.65
C TRP A 136 -14.21 -4.58 3.76
N ALA A 137 -13.01 -4.28 4.21
CA ALA A 137 -11.78 -4.91 3.76
C ALA A 137 -11.30 -5.89 4.82
N VAL A 138 -11.11 -7.16 4.47
CA VAL A 138 -10.55 -8.17 5.37
C VAL A 138 -9.09 -8.34 5.01
N VAL A 139 -8.23 -7.83 5.88
CA VAL A 139 -6.82 -7.56 5.58
C VAL A 139 -5.94 -8.64 6.20
N GLU A 140 -5.20 -9.39 5.38
CA GLU A 140 -4.13 -10.23 5.88
C GLU A 140 -2.90 -9.39 6.19
N VAL A 141 -2.46 -9.43 7.44
CA VAL A 141 -1.28 -8.72 7.91
C VAL A 141 -0.24 -9.72 8.38
N SER A 142 1.01 -9.57 7.93
CA SER A 142 2.13 -10.34 8.47
C SER A 142 2.58 -9.74 9.81
N SER A 143 3.20 -10.58 10.67
CA SER A 143 3.77 -10.09 11.94
C SER A 143 4.81 -8.98 11.75
N PHE A 144 5.54 -9.00 10.63
CA PHE A 144 6.53 -7.97 10.29
C PHE A 144 5.93 -6.62 9.87
N GLN A 145 4.65 -6.57 9.55
CA GLN A 145 3.95 -5.33 9.16
C GLN A 145 3.28 -4.64 10.35
N MET A 146 3.37 -5.24 11.53
CA MET A 146 2.79 -4.68 12.76
C MET A 146 3.84 -4.00 13.66
N GLU A 147 5.11 -4.05 13.29
CA GLU A 147 6.21 -3.34 13.92
C GLU A 147 6.48 -2.00 13.22
#